data_8fcf2a9579ccce9d4400f74e18e1e1c0
#
_entry.id   8fcf2a9579ccce9d4400f74e18e1e1c0
#
_cell.length_a   1.000
_cell.length_b   1.000
_cell.length_c   1.000
_cell.angle_alpha   90.00
_cell.angle_beta   90.00
_cell.angle_gamma   90.00
#
_symmetry.space_group_name_H-M   'P 1'
#
loop_
_entity.id
_entity.type
_entity.pdbx_description
1 polymer ?
#
loop_
_entity_poly.entity_id
_entity_poly.type
_entity_poly.pdbx_seq_one_letter_code
_entity_poly.pdbx_strand_id
1 'polypeptide(L)'
;MDARNLSPQRMFELLAADHQPTNAYSPEKFSSVAQWQSETLPKVVATVGDFPERVPANPEMIVEWEHDGLRKQRWIIDVGKHISASFLVNIPLDASPDEKLPAILCWHGHGAYGKEPVMGNDSSADLRTAISNHGYDYGHQMAKSGFVTYAIDWIGAGERNDANKPHFRSVAGGRDWCNLLYLHATMLGMTSISINVTHGMAATDFACTLPNVDPDRLGVMGLSGGGTMTTWTYLLDTRFKAAEIICYTDLWACFGIRDINYCGIQVAPGLYKLVDLPDLQGLVAPRPLLIDIGVYDTCFHIDSSLASHKKIEQIYQAADAADKLELDLFPSEHSWAGNKSRNFFGKHL
;
A
#
# COMPACT_ATOMS: atom_id res chain seq x y z
N MET A 1 6.24 -39.84 25.68
CA MET A 1 5.08 -38.93 25.64
C MET A 1 5.59 -37.59 25.09
N ASP A 2 5.12 -37.23 23.94
CA ASP A 2 5.46 -35.90 23.41
C ASP A 2 4.94 -34.83 24.39
N ALA A 3 5.82 -33.87 24.70
CA ALA A 3 5.46 -32.78 25.60
C ALA A 3 4.25 -32.02 25.05
N ARG A 4 3.23 -31.82 25.89
CA ARG A 4 2.06 -31.01 25.48
C ARG A 4 2.49 -29.60 25.14
N ASN A 5 2.02 -29.09 23.99
CA ASN A 5 2.28 -27.72 23.61
C ASN A 5 1.41 -26.75 24.41
N LEU A 6 2.05 -25.83 25.14
CA LEU A 6 1.37 -24.78 25.92
C LEU A 6 1.59 -23.37 25.30
N SER A 7 2.29 -23.28 24.16
CA SER A 7 2.54 -22.02 23.47
C SER A 7 1.44 -21.74 22.44
N PRO A 8 0.65 -20.65 22.58
CA PRO A 8 -0.29 -20.21 21.53
C PRO A 8 0.42 -19.86 20.21
N GLN A 9 1.60 -19.25 20.28
CA GLN A 9 2.38 -18.92 19.07
C GLN A 9 2.71 -20.21 18.29
N ARG A 10 3.24 -21.22 18.98
CA ARG A 10 3.54 -22.51 18.34
C ARG A 10 2.29 -23.20 17.76
N MET A 11 1.13 -23.05 18.41
CA MET A 11 -0.15 -23.53 17.88
C MET A 11 -0.47 -22.84 16.54
N PHE A 12 -0.34 -21.51 16.44
CA PHE A 12 -0.61 -20.79 15.19
C PHE A 12 0.37 -21.16 14.09
N GLU A 13 1.65 -21.35 14.39
CA GLU A 13 2.66 -21.81 13.42
C GLU A 13 2.29 -23.19 12.85
N LEU A 14 1.88 -24.13 13.70
CA LEU A 14 1.47 -25.46 13.26
C LEU A 14 0.18 -25.41 12.43
N LEU A 15 -0.81 -24.62 12.86
CA LEU A 15 -2.04 -24.41 12.09
C LEU A 15 -1.74 -23.79 10.72
N ALA A 16 -0.80 -22.85 10.63
CA ALA A 16 -0.38 -22.26 9.36
C ALA A 16 0.36 -23.25 8.46
N ALA A 17 1.19 -24.14 9.05
CA ALA A 17 1.88 -25.18 8.29
C ALA A 17 0.93 -26.22 7.67
N ASP A 18 -0.17 -26.51 8.35
CA ASP A 18 -1.22 -27.45 7.86
C ASP A 18 -2.24 -26.72 6.94
N HIS A 19 -2.19 -25.38 6.88
CA HIS A 19 -3.20 -24.59 6.18
C HIS A 19 -3.00 -24.59 4.66
N GLN A 20 -4.12 -24.76 3.93
CA GLN A 20 -4.18 -24.64 2.48
C GLN A 20 -5.29 -23.66 2.12
N PRO A 21 -4.97 -22.48 1.54
CA PRO A 21 -5.98 -21.51 1.13
C PRO A 21 -6.95 -22.10 0.09
N THR A 22 -8.24 -21.93 0.33
CA THR A 22 -9.28 -22.61 -0.47
C THR A 22 -9.42 -22.08 -1.89
N ASN A 23 -8.95 -20.87 -2.16
CA ASN A 23 -9.02 -20.18 -3.46
C ASN A 23 -7.63 -19.76 -3.98
N ALA A 24 -6.54 -20.36 -3.46
CA ALA A 24 -5.23 -20.18 -4.08
C ALA A 24 -5.26 -20.59 -5.56
N TYR A 25 -4.60 -19.79 -6.41
CA TYR A 25 -4.52 -20.12 -7.83
C TYR A 25 -3.75 -21.43 -8.05
N SER A 26 -4.33 -22.33 -8.81
CA SER A 26 -3.63 -23.45 -9.43
C SER A 26 -4.29 -23.83 -10.77
N PRO A 27 -3.51 -24.23 -11.77
CA PRO A 27 -4.04 -24.61 -13.08
C PRO A 27 -4.87 -25.91 -13.03
N GLU A 28 -4.70 -26.75 -12.00
CA GLU A 28 -5.50 -27.96 -11.79
C GLU A 28 -6.91 -27.62 -11.31
N LYS A 29 -7.07 -26.48 -10.63
CA LYS A 29 -8.34 -26.06 -10.05
C LYS A 29 -9.11 -25.09 -10.93
N PHE A 30 -8.44 -24.21 -11.62
CA PHE A 30 -9.04 -23.17 -12.42
C PHE A 30 -8.56 -23.27 -13.88
N SER A 31 -9.47 -23.28 -14.83
CA SER A 31 -9.16 -23.41 -16.25
C SER A 31 -8.46 -22.18 -16.83
N SER A 32 -8.56 -21.02 -16.15
CA SER A 32 -7.90 -19.76 -16.53
C SER A 32 -7.78 -18.82 -15.33
N VAL A 33 -6.87 -17.86 -15.42
CA VAL A 33 -6.76 -16.76 -14.42
C VAL A 33 -8.05 -15.94 -14.37
N ALA A 34 -8.71 -15.69 -15.49
CA ALA A 34 -9.97 -14.96 -15.52
C ALA A 34 -11.09 -15.68 -14.76
N GLN A 35 -11.20 -17.01 -14.88
CA GLN A 35 -12.13 -17.80 -14.07
C GLN A 35 -11.80 -17.69 -12.59
N TRP A 36 -10.53 -17.89 -12.23
CA TRP A 36 -10.07 -17.76 -10.85
C TRP A 36 -10.41 -16.40 -10.24
N GLN A 37 -10.12 -15.32 -10.96
CA GLN A 37 -10.44 -13.96 -10.54
C GLN A 37 -11.94 -13.76 -10.32
N SER A 38 -12.78 -14.19 -11.27
CA SER A 38 -14.23 -14.05 -11.18
C SER A 38 -14.85 -14.77 -9.97
N GLU A 39 -14.28 -15.93 -9.59
CA GLU A 39 -14.74 -16.70 -8.45
C GLU A 39 -14.15 -16.29 -7.10
N THR A 40 -12.93 -15.71 -7.13
CA THR A 40 -12.13 -15.42 -5.93
C THR A 40 -12.27 -13.97 -5.48
N LEU A 41 -12.23 -13.01 -6.41
CA LEU A 41 -12.26 -11.58 -6.07
C LEU A 41 -13.48 -11.18 -5.23
N PRO A 42 -14.72 -11.60 -5.53
CA PRO A 42 -15.87 -11.23 -4.68
C PRO A 42 -15.73 -11.75 -3.24
N LYS A 43 -15.16 -12.94 -3.04
CA LYS A 43 -14.93 -13.53 -1.72
C LYS A 43 -13.84 -12.77 -0.96
N VAL A 44 -12.76 -12.39 -1.65
CA VAL A 44 -11.66 -11.59 -1.09
C VAL A 44 -12.16 -10.21 -0.68
N VAL A 45 -12.92 -9.54 -1.54
CA VAL A 45 -13.52 -8.22 -1.24
C VAL A 45 -14.46 -8.30 -0.02
N ALA A 46 -15.23 -9.37 0.12
CA ALA A 46 -16.11 -9.56 1.27
C ALA A 46 -15.36 -9.63 2.61
N THR A 47 -14.07 -9.99 2.62
CA THR A 47 -13.28 -10.06 3.86
C THR A 47 -12.89 -8.70 4.44
N VAL A 48 -12.93 -7.63 3.64
CA VAL A 48 -12.58 -6.28 4.13
C VAL A 48 -13.74 -5.57 4.81
N GLY A 49 -14.94 -6.19 4.82
CA GLY A 49 -16.13 -5.63 5.42
C GLY A 49 -16.73 -4.46 4.64
N ASP A 50 -17.51 -3.63 5.32
CA ASP A 50 -18.19 -2.49 4.71
C ASP A 50 -17.21 -1.38 4.33
N PHE A 51 -17.50 -0.69 3.24
CA PHE A 51 -16.77 0.49 2.82
C PHE A 51 -17.44 1.76 3.37
N PRO A 52 -16.67 2.75 3.90
CA PRO A 52 -17.23 4.03 4.31
C PRO A 52 -17.96 4.74 3.17
N GLU A 53 -18.97 5.54 3.52
CA GLU A 53 -19.66 6.42 2.58
C GLU A 53 -18.70 7.45 1.99
N ARG A 54 -18.70 7.59 0.67
CA ARG A 54 -17.92 8.61 -0.04
C ARG A 54 -18.65 9.94 0.00
N VAL A 55 -17.90 11.02 0.20
CA VAL A 55 -18.40 12.40 0.29
C VAL A 55 -17.67 13.31 -0.70
N PRO A 56 -18.21 14.47 -1.07
CA PRO A 56 -17.48 15.50 -1.81
C PRO A 56 -16.20 15.91 -1.06
N ALA A 57 -15.10 16.14 -1.77
CA ALA A 57 -13.80 16.42 -1.17
C ALA A 57 -13.72 17.77 -0.44
N ASN A 58 -14.56 18.75 -0.76
CA ASN A 58 -14.58 20.09 -0.16
C ASN A 58 -13.15 20.67 0.05
N PRO A 59 -12.33 20.81 -0.98
CA PRO A 59 -10.91 21.06 -0.83
C PRO A 59 -10.62 22.48 -0.33
N GLU A 60 -9.68 22.59 0.63
CA GLU A 60 -9.13 23.83 1.14
C GLU A 60 -7.62 23.83 0.93
N MET A 61 -7.10 24.77 0.12
CA MET A 61 -5.66 24.94 -0.03
C MET A 61 -5.09 25.65 1.19
N ILE A 62 -4.18 24.98 1.89
CA ILE A 62 -3.53 25.54 3.08
C ILE A 62 -2.29 26.34 2.70
N VAL A 63 -1.45 25.80 1.82
CA VAL A 63 -0.22 26.45 1.39
C VAL A 63 0.28 25.86 0.08
N GLU A 64 0.89 26.73 -0.74
CA GLU A 64 1.68 26.36 -1.91
C GLU A 64 3.10 26.91 -1.74
N TRP A 65 4.11 26.14 -2.13
CA TRP A 65 5.52 26.55 -2.09
C TRP A 65 6.31 25.84 -3.18
N GLU A 66 7.48 26.38 -3.50
CA GLU A 66 8.44 25.75 -4.39
C GLU A 66 9.60 25.15 -3.59
N HIS A 67 10.00 23.94 -3.94
CA HIS A 67 11.15 23.29 -3.34
C HIS A 67 11.73 22.25 -4.31
N ASP A 68 13.04 22.29 -4.52
CA ASP A 68 13.83 21.33 -5.30
C ASP A 68 13.25 21.02 -6.71
N GLY A 69 12.87 22.08 -7.44
CA GLY A 69 12.33 21.97 -8.80
C GLY A 69 10.86 21.51 -8.85
N LEU A 70 10.18 21.49 -7.73
CA LEU A 70 8.77 21.10 -7.63
C LEU A 70 7.92 22.24 -7.06
N ARG A 71 6.71 22.41 -7.58
CA ARG A 71 5.61 23.13 -6.95
C ARG A 71 4.88 22.14 -6.03
N LYS A 72 4.85 22.45 -4.76
CA LYS A 72 4.26 21.62 -3.71
C LYS A 72 3.04 22.30 -3.14
N GLN A 73 1.99 21.54 -2.89
CA GLN A 73 0.76 22.06 -2.30
C GLN A 73 0.33 21.16 -1.14
N ARG A 74 -0.20 21.80 -0.09
CA ARG A 74 -0.90 21.14 1.00
C ARG A 74 -2.36 21.56 0.96
N TRP A 75 -3.22 20.58 1.01
CA TRP A 75 -4.67 20.74 1.05
C TRP A 75 -5.25 20.01 2.24
N ILE A 76 -6.42 20.44 2.70
CA ILE A 76 -7.32 19.63 3.52
C ILE A 76 -8.48 19.20 2.63
N ILE A 77 -8.80 17.92 2.64
CA ILE A 77 -9.92 17.35 1.88
C ILE A 77 -10.77 16.46 2.77
N ASP A 78 -12.09 16.44 2.54
CA ASP A 78 -12.96 15.46 3.17
C ASP A 78 -12.79 14.11 2.48
N VAL A 79 -12.53 13.07 3.26
CA VAL A 79 -12.33 11.70 2.75
C VAL A 79 -13.41 10.74 3.25
N GLY A 80 -14.30 11.21 4.13
CA GLY A 80 -15.45 10.50 4.66
C GLY A 80 -16.34 11.44 5.46
N LYS A 81 -17.56 11.01 5.79
CA LYS A 81 -18.60 11.83 6.42
C LYS A 81 -18.16 12.58 7.68
N HIS A 82 -17.23 12.05 8.44
CA HIS A 82 -16.83 12.59 9.74
C HIS A 82 -15.31 12.81 9.84
N ILE A 83 -14.60 12.79 8.72
CA ILE A 83 -13.14 12.84 8.73
C ILE A 83 -12.59 13.49 7.47
N SER A 84 -11.62 14.36 7.65
CA SER A 84 -10.79 14.96 6.61
C SER A 84 -9.37 14.39 6.65
N ALA A 85 -8.60 14.64 5.62
CA ALA A 85 -7.19 14.31 5.55
C ALA A 85 -6.38 15.48 4.98
N SER A 86 -5.16 15.64 5.48
CA SER A 86 -4.17 16.48 4.82
C SER A 86 -3.67 15.75 3.58
N PHE A 87 -3.78 16.40 2.44
CA PHE A 87 -3.35 15.91 1.13
C PHE A 87 -2.13 16.73 0.68
N LEU A 88 -1.06 16.04 0.32
CA LEU A 88 0.12 16.65 -0.27
C LEU A 88 0.19 16.29 -1.75
N VAL A 89 0.60 17.26 -2.58
CA VAL A 89 0.89 17.04 -4.00
C VAL A 89 2.19 17.72 -4.39
N ASN A 90 2.99 17.03 -5.20
CA ASN A 90 4.18 17.53 -5.86
C ASN A 90 3.94 17.58 -7.36
N ILE A 91 4.21 18.70 -7.99
CA ILE A 91 4.03 18.96 -9.42
C ILE A 91 5.38 19.46 -9.97
N PRO A 92 5.94 18.89 -11.05
CA PRO A 92 7.13 19.43 -11.71
C PRO A 92 6.98 20.92 -12.06
N LEU A 93 7.98 21.74 -11.74
CA LEU A 93 7.92 23.18 -12.01
C LEU A 93 8.01 23.54 -13.49
N ASP A 94 8.61 22.69 -14.29
CA ASP A 94 8.75 22.83 -15.74
C ASP A 94 7.47 22.43 -16.49
N ALA A 95 6.51 21.81 -15.82
CA ALA A 95 5.19 21.53 -16.40
C ALA A 95 4.43 22.83 -16.69
N SER A 96 3.93 22.97 -17.91
CA SER A 96 3.05 24.11 -18.23
C SER A 96 1.71 24.00 -17.47
N PRO A 97 1.01 25.12 -17.21
CA PRO A 97 -0.21 25.13 -16.40
C PRO A 97 -1.29 24.15 -16.87
N ASP A 98 -1.39 23.92 -18.18
CA ASP A 98 -2.41 23.06 -18.80
C ASP A 98 -1.88 21.67 -19.18
N GLU A 99 -0.61 21.40 -18.92
CA GLU A 99 0.00 20.11 -19.25
C GLU A 99 -0.53 19.01 -18.35
N LYS A 100 -1.03 17.94 -18.98
CA LYS A 100 -1.53 16.75 -18.30
C LYS A 100 -0.40 15.74 -18.14
N LEU A 101 0.00 15.48 -16.92
CA LEU A 101 1.05 14.52 -16.56
C LEU A 101 0.43 13.27 -15.91
N PRO A 102 1.06 12.09 -16.07
CA PRO A 102 0.68 10.93 -15.32
C PRO A 102 0.85 11.19 -13.82
N ALA A 103 -0.04 10.63 -13.01
CA ALA A 103 -0.06 10.88 -11.57
C ALA A 103 0.05 9.60 -10.74
N ILE A 104 0.78 9.66 -9.63
CA ILE A 104 1.06 8.50 -8.78
C ILE A 104 0.60 8.78 -7.35
N LEU A 105 -0.29 7.94 -6.83
CA LEU A 105 -0.61 7.88 -5.40
C LEU A 105 0.53 7.18 -4.66
N CYS A 106 1.14 7.87 -3.69
CA CYS A 106 2.28 7.38 -2.92
C CYS A 106 1.85 7.07 -1.49
N TRP A 107 1.63 5.78 -1.17
CA TRP A 107 1.31 5.33 0.16
C TRP A 107 2.56 5.18 1.02
N HIS A 108 2.58 5.80 2.21
CA HIS A 108 3.68 5.69 3.15
C HIS A 108 3.67 4.36 3.91
N GLY A 109 4.83 3.90 4.41
CA GLY A 109 4.98 2.76 5.32
C GLY A 109 4.72 3.13 6.79
N HIS A 110 5.02 2.20 7.71
CA HIS A 110 5.01 2.52 9.12
C HIS A 110 6.10 3.55 9.43
N GLY A 111 5.74 4.57 10.18
CA GLY A 111 6.67 5.63 10.58
C GLY A 111 5.94 6.77 11.27
N ALA A 112 6.66 7.50 12.12
CA ALA A 112 6.10 8.57 12.95
C ALA A 112 5.55 9.74 12.12
N TYR A 113 6.08 9.94 10.91
CA TYR A 113 5.84 11.14 10.10
C TYR A 113 4.89 10.92 8.93
N GLY A 114 4.36 9.70 8.77
CA GLY A 114 3.42 9.38 7.69
C GLY A 114 3.94 9.76 6.30
N LYS A 115 3.15 10.51 5.54
CA LYS A 115 3.43 10.94 4.17
C LYS A 115 4.53 11.99 4.03
N GLU A 116 4.91 12.69 5.12
CA GLU A 116 5.83 13.83 5.04
C GLU A 116 7.17 13.48 4.38
N PRO A 117 7.93 12.46 4.85
CA PRO A 117 9.18 12.09 4.19
C PRO A 117 8.96 11.55 2.77
N VAL A 118 7.88 10.81 2.52
CA VAL A 118 7.55 10.31 1.17
C VAL A 118 7.42 11.44 0.15
N MET A 119 6.83 12.55 0.59
CA MET A 119 6.65 13.73 -0.25
C MET A 119 7.85 14.69 -0.19
N GLY A 120 8.98 14.27 0.41
CA GLY A 120 10.25 15.00 0.42
C GLY A 120 10.29 16.14 1.44
N ASN A 121 9.59 16.03 2.56
CA ASN A 121 9.78 16.93 3.68
C ASN A 121 11.03 16.55 4.45
N ASP A 122 12.09 17.33 4.35
CA ASP A 122 13.40 17.16 4.99
C ASP A 122 13.71 18.24 6.05
N SER A 123 12.70 18.95 6.52
CA SER A 123 12.83 20.13 7.36
C SER A 123 13.44 19.86 8.75
N SER A 124 13.38 18.60 9.24
CA SER A 124 13.99 18.20 10.50
C SER A 124 15.09 17.15 10.32
N ALA A 125 15.94 16.98 11.33
CA ALA A 125 16.97 15.93 11.33
C ALA A 125 16.34 14.53 11.26
N ASP A 126 15.23 14.30 11.95
CA ASP A 126 14.56 13.01 11.99
C ASP A 126 13.92 12.66 10.64
N LEU A 127 13.33 13.64 9.94
CA LEU A 127 12.80 13.47 8.59
C LEU A 127 13.91 13.12 7.61
N ARG A 128 15.04 13.86 7.65
CA ARG A 128 16.21 13.53 6.81
C ARG A 128 16.75 12.14 7.10
N THR A 129 16.77 11.73 8.36
CA THR A 129 17.19 10.37 8.75
C THR A 129 16.23 9.31 8.20
N ALA A 130 14.92 9.53 8.29
CA ALA A 130 13.92 8.63 7.73
C ALA A 130 14.10 8.48 6.20
N ILE A 131 14.33 9.60 5.49
CA ILE A 131 14.59 9.61 4.05
C ILE A 131 15.87 8.81 3.73
N SER A 132 16.99 9.13 4.41
CA SER A 132 18.28 8.53 4.08
C SER A 132 18.36 7.03 4.39
N ASN A 133 17.68 6.56 5.44
CA ASN A 133 17.72 5.16 5.85
C ASN A 133 16.94 4.23 4.93
N HIS A 134 15.87 4.74 4.30
CA HIS A 134 14.93 3.89 3.56
C HIS A 134 14.71 4.33 2.10
N GLY A 135 15.43 5.36 1.61
CA GLY A 135 15.10 5.97 0.32
C GLY A 135 13.65 6.46 0.33
N TYR A 136 13.20 7.02 1.47
CA TYR A 136 11.78 7.14 1.79
C TYR A 136 11.08 8.30 1.10
N ASP A 137 11.79 9.08 0.29
CA ASP A 137 11.27 10.22 -0.47
C ASP A 137 10.85 9.84 -1.91
N TYR A 138 10.41 8.60 -2.12
CA TYR A 138 10.06 8.09 -3.45
C TYR A 138 9.00 8.94 -4.18
N GLY A 139 8.01 9.48 -3.47
CA GLY A 139 7.04 10.40 -4.06
C GLY A 139 7.68 11.68 -4.57
N HIS A 140 8.66 12.22 -3.84
CA HIS A 140 9.44 13.38 -4.27
C HIS A 140 10.32 13.06 -5.49
N GLN A 141 11.03 11.92 -5.47
CA GLN A 141 11.90 11.50 -6.55
C GLN A 141 11.12 11.18 -7.85
N MET A 142 9.95 10.58 -7.72
CA MET A 142 9.08 10.34 -8.87
C MET A 142 8.53 11.64 -9.45
N ALA A 143 8.22 12.64 -8.60
CA ALA A 143 7.84 13.96 -9.10
C ALA A 143 8.98 14.65 -9.88
N LYS A 144 10.21 14.55 -9.39
CA LYS A 144 11.41 15.03 -10.13
C LYS A 144 11.64 14.28 -11.44
N SER A 145 11.02 13.12 -11.61
CA SER A 145 11.10 12.31 -12.82
C SER A 145 9.98 12.60 -13.82
N GLY A 146 9.15 13.64 -13.57
CA GLY A 146 8.13 14.11 -14.53
C GLY A 146 6.71 13.61 -14.23
N PHE A 147 6.44 13.03 -13.06
CA PHE A 147 5.11 12.64 -12.64
C PHE A 147 4.49 13.65 -11.68
N VAL A 148 3.19 13.79 -11.64
CA VAL A 148 2.53 14.38 -10.47
C VAL A 148 2.46 13.30 -9.40
N THR A 149 2.90 13.59 -8.17
CA THR A 149 2.76 12.64 -7.06
C THR A 149 1.88 13.21 -5.97
N TYR A 150 1.08 12.39 -5.33
CA TYR A 150 0.22 12.82 -4.24
C TYR A 150 0.12 11.76 -3.14
N ALA A 151 -0.15 12.22 -1.92
CA ALA A 151 -0.22 11.35 -0.76
C ALA A 151 -1.18 11.89 0.31
N ILE A 152 -1.77 10.94 1.04
CA ILE A 152 -2.47 11.17 2.31
C ILE A 152 -1.90 10.21 3.36
N ASP A 153 -2.10 10.53 4.65
CA ASP A 153 -1.84 9.56 5.70
C ASP A 153 -2.97 8.52 5.77
N TRP A 154 -2.66 7.27 6.05
CA TRP A 154 -3.69 6.33 6.50
C TRP A 154 -4.16 6.64 7.93
N ILE A 155 -5.25 6.06 8.38
CA ILE A 155 -5.74 6.26 9.76
C ILE A 155 -4.71 5.71 10.77
N GLY A 156 -4.44 6.49 11.80
CA GLY A 156 -3.49 6.13 12.85
C GLY A 156 -2.02 6.49 12.58
N ALA A 157 -1.72 7.14 11.45
CA ALA A 157 -0.36 7.57 11.11
C ALA A 157 -0.28 9.08 10.87
N GLY A 158 0.93 9.63 10.92
CA GLY A 158 1.23 11.03 10.61
C GLY A 158 0.31 12.01 11.33
N GLU A 159 -0.32 12.92 10.56
CA GLU A 159 -1.26 13.90 11.09
C GLU A 159 -2.60 13.29 11.55
N ARG A 160 -2.86 12.03 11.20
CA ARG A 160 -4.07 11.26 11.57
C ARG A 160 -3.81 10.32 12.75
N ASN A 161 -2.71 10.50 13.49
CA ASN A 161 -2.38 9.79 14.71
C ASN A 161 -2.89 10.57 15.93
N ASP A 162 -4.00 10.11 16.50
CA ASP A 162 -4.62 10.78 17.65
C ASP A 162 -3.84 10.63 18.96
N ALA A 163 -2.86 9.71 19.05
CA ALA A 163 -2.00 9.61 20.23
C ALA A 163 -1.27 10.92 20.54
N ASN A 164 -1.03 11.73 19.50
CA ASN A 164 -0.36 13.03 19.62
C ASN A 164 -1.32 14.21 19.83
N LYS A 165 -2.63 13.97 19.93
CA LYS A 165 -3.63 15.04 20.11
C LYS A 165 -3.89 15.32 21.60
N PRO A 166 -3.98 16.60 22.02
CA PRO A 166 -4.12 16.96 23.43
C PRO A 166 -5.47 16.54 24.04
N HIS A 167 -6.49 16.31 23.22
CA HIS A 167 -7.80 15.86 23.67
C HIS A 167 -7.93 14.34 23.78
N PHE A 168 -6.91 13.60 23.33
CA PHE A 168 -6.95 12.14 23.35
C PHE A 168 -6.86 11.60 24.79
N ARG A 169 -7.79 10.72 25.14
CA ARG A 169 -7.79 10.03 26.44
C ARG A 169 -7.51 8.55 26.20
N SER A 170 -6.30 8.12 26.50
CA SER A 170 -5.97 6.71 26.51
C SER A 170 -6.10 6.14 27.91
N VAL A 171 -6.99 5.17 28.09
CA VAL A 171 -7.05 4.35 29.32
C VAL A 171 -6.09 3.15 29.23
N ALA A 172 -5.46 2.93 28.09
CA ALA A 172 -4.60 1.79 27.82
C ALA A 172 -3.28 2.29 27.20
N GLY A 173 -2.46 2.92 28.01
CA GLY A 173 -1.12 3.38 27.59
C GLY A 173 -0.35 2.28 26.89
N GLY A 174 0.38 2.65 25.83
CA GLY A 174 1.27 1.75 25.08
C GLY A 174 0.59 0.80 24.10
N ARG A 175 -0.70 0.95 23.79
CA ARG A 175 -1.33 0.18 22.71
C ARG A 175 -0.89 0.67 21.34
N ASP A 176 -0.58 -0.27 20.46
CA ASP A 176 -0.34 0.00 19.05
C ASP A 176 -1.62 0.52 18.36
N TRP A 177 -1.51 1.68 17.74
CA TRP A 177 -2.62 2.34 17.05
C TRP A 177 -3.16 1.55 15.87
N CYS A 178 -2.31 0.87 15.13
CA CYS A 178 -2.75 0.01 14.03
C CYS A 178 -3.73 -1.05 14.50
N ASN A 179 -3.42 -1.69 15.63
CA ASN A 179 -4.27 -2.70 16.23
C ASN A 179 -5.53 -2.11 16.89
N LEU A 180 -5.41 -0.94 17.53
CA LEU A 180 -6.55 -0.28 18.17
C LEU A 180 -7.60 0.15 17.14
N LEU A 181 -7.18 0.81 16.06
CA LEU A 181 -8.09 1.28 15.01
C LEU A 181 -8.71 0.12 14.23
N TYR A 182 -7.97 -0.96 14.04
CA TYR A 182 -8.52 -2.20 13.50
C TYR A 182 -9.67 -2.74 14.36
N LEU A 183 -9.50 -2.77 15.70
CA LEU A 183 -10.56 -3.21 16.60
C LEU A 183 -11.79 -2.29 16.51
N HIS A 184 -11.60 -0.96 16.45
CA HIS A 184 -12.71 -0.01 16.28
C HIS A 184 -13.43 -0.22 14.95
N ALA A 185 -12.69 -0.37 13.85
CA ALA A 185 -13.27 -0.62 12.53
C ALA A 185 -14.08 -1.92 12.52
N THR A 186 -13.50 -3.01 13.07
CA THR A 186 -14.14 -4.32 13.09
C THR A 186 -15.44 -4.32 13.90
N MET A 187 -15.52 -3.57 15.02
CA MET A 187 -16.76 -3.39 15.79
C MET A 187 -17.89 -2.72 14.98
N LEU A 188 -17.54 -1.97 13.93
CA LEU A 188 -18.46 -1.28 13.04
C LEU A 188 -18.68 -2.01 11.70
N GLY A 189 -18.19 -3.24 11.57
CA GLY A 189 -18.33 -4.03 10.34
C GLY A 189 -17.35 -3.69 9.21
N MET A 190 -16.36 -2.84 9.50
CA MET A 190 -15.30 -2.39 8.57
C MET A 190 -13.94 -3.00 8.92
N THR A 191 -12.94 -2.72 8.09
CA THR A 191 -11.53 -2.94 8.42
C THR A 191 -10.72 -1.66 8.20
N SER A 192 -9.52 -1.60 8.74
CA SER A 192 -8.59 -0.50 8.40
C SER A 192 -8.32 -0.43 6.90
N ILE A 193 -8.36 -1.57 6.21
CA ILE A 193 -8.18 -1.65 4.75
C ILE A 193 -9.33 -0.93 4.03
N SER A 194 -10.60 -1.30 4.30
CA SER A 194 -11.75 -0.67 3.62
C SER A 194 -11.79 0.85 3.84
N ILE A 195 -11.46 1.31 5.07
CA ILE A 195 -11.39 2.72 5.40
C ILE A 195 -10.28 3.42 4.59
N ASN A 196 -9.05 2.91 4.65
CA ASN A 196 -7.91 3.56 4.00
C ASN A 196 -8.01 3.56 2.48
N VAL A 197 -8.49 2.47 1.88
CA VAL A 197 -8.72 2.42 0.43
C VAL A 197 -9.80 3.42 0.00
N THR A 198 -10.90 3.53 0.75
CA THR A 198 -11.94 4.54 0.48
C THR A 198 -11.37 5.96 0.55
N HIS A 199 -10.54 6.25 1.54
CA HIS A 199 -9.88 7.55 1.69
C HIS A 199 -8.87 7.79 0.55
N GLY A 200 -8.13 6.77 0.12
CA GLY A 200 -7.24 6.85 -1.05
C GLY A 200 -7.98 7.12 -2.35
N MET A 201 -9.15 6.48 -2.53
CA MET A 201 -10.04 6.76 -3.67
C MET A 201 -10.56 8.20 -3.65
N ALA A 202 -10.93 8.73 -2.48
CA ALA A 202 -11.37 10.12 -2.34
C ALA A 202 -10.22 11.11 -2.64
N ALA A 203 -9.01 10.80 -2.18
CA ALA A 203 -7.81 11.57 -2.53
C ALA A 203 -7.52 11.54 -4.03
N THR A 204 -7.71 10.39 -4.67
CA THR A 204 -7.55 10.24 -6.13
C THR A 204 -8.63 11.00 -6.90
N ASP A 205 -9.87 11.02 -6.42
CA ASP A 205 -10.92 11.86 -7.03
C ASP A 205 -10.54 13.33 -7.02
N PHE A 206 -10.04 13.83 -5.88
CA PHE A 206 -9.57 15.20 -5.78
C PHE A 206 -8.35 15.43 -6.67
N ALA A 207 -7.35 14.54 -6.66
CA ALA A 207 -6.17 14.65 -7.52
C ALA A 207 -6.55 14.80 -9.00
N CYS A 208 -7.54 14.05 -9.47
CA CYS A 208 -8.04 14.10 -10.85
C CYS A 208 -8.70 15.46 -11.21
N THR A 209 -9.03 16.31 -10.24
CA THR A 209 -9.52 17.68 -10.49
C THR A 209 -8.41 18.68 -10.69
N LEU A 210 -7.17 18.35 -10.32
CA LEU A 210 -6.01 19.24 -10.45
C LEU A 210 -5.63 19.43 -11.93
N PRO A 211 -5.26 20.64 -12.34
CA PRO A 211 -5.03 20.97 -13.76
C PRO A 211 -3.92 20.14 -14.40
N ASN A 212 -2.88 19.77 -13.66
CA ASN A 212 -1.74 19.01 -14.16
C ASN A 212 -1.91 17.47 -14.09
N VAL A 213 -3.01 16.95 -13.60
CA VAL A 213 -3.23 15.49 -13.48
C VAL A 213 -3.97 14.95 -14.71
N ASP A 214 -3.44 13.89 -15.31
CA ASP A 214 -4.13 13.09 -16.30
C ASP A 214 -4.89 11.94 -15.61
N PRO A 215 -6.22 11.97 -15.58
CA PRO A 215 -7.02 10.96 -14.88
C PRO A 215 -6.98 9.57 -15.54
N ASP A 216 -6.52 9.48 -16.80
CA ASP A 216 -6.41 8.22 -17.52
C ASP A 216 -5.03 7.55 -17.35
N ARG A 217 -4.06 8.25 -16.74
CA ARG A 217 -2.69 7.78 -16.49
C ARG A 217 -2.34 7.81 -15.02
N LEU A 218 -3.01 6.93 -14.22
CA LEU A 218 -2.83 6.86 -12.78
C LEU A 218 -2.00 5.64 -12.39
N GLY A 219 -1.01 5.85 -11.53
CA GLY A 219 -0.20 4.83 -10.87
C GLY A 219 -0.35 4.87 -9.37
N VAL A 220 0.02 3.78 -8.70
CA VAL A 220 0.05 3.69 -7.23
C VAL A 220 1.29 2.97 -6.78
N MET A 221 1.94 3.46 -5.72
CA MET A 221 3.14 2.84 -5.14
C MET A 221 3.18 3.00 -3.62
N GLY A 222 3.97 2.16 -2.96
CA GLY A 222 4.18 2.32 -1.53
C GLY A 222 5.05 1.25 -0.90
N LEU A 223 5.78 1.65 0.15
CA LEU A 223 6.73 0.82 0.87
C LEU A 223 6.09 0.21 2.12
N SER A 224 6.35 -1.09 2.38
CA SER A 224 5.96 -1.76 3.64
C SER A 224 4.43 -1.74 3.84
N GLY A 225 3.95 -1.11 4.91
CA GLY A 225 2.52 -0.85 5.10
C GLY A 225 1.90 -0.06 3.94
N GLY A 226 2.68 0.80 3.24
CA GLY A 226 2.30 1.39 1.96
C GLY A 226 2.12 0.36 0.85
N GLY A 227 2.90 -0.71 0.84
CA GLY A 227 2.72 -1.85 -0.05
C GLY A 227 1.40 -2.59 0.20
N THR A 228 0.98 -2.70 1.49
CA THR A 228 -0.38 -3.18 1.83
C THR A 228 -1.44 -2.31 1.15
N MET A 229 -1.35 -1.00 1.35
CA MET A 229 -2.34 -0.06 0.80
C MET A 229 -2.29 -0.04 -0.73
N THR A 230 -1.11 -0.14 -1.34
CA THR A 230 -0.92 -0.26 -2.79
C THR A 230 -1.61 -1.51 -3.32
N THR A 231 -1.38 -2.67 -2.71
CA THR A 231 -2.01 -3.95 -3.09
C THR A 231 -3.53 -3.81 -3.14
N TRP A 232 -4.14 -3.32 -2.07
CA TRP A 232 -5.59 -3.20 -1.97
C TRP A 232 -6.15 -2.07 -2.84
N THR A 233 -5.49 -0.92 -2.92
CA THR A 233 -5.91 0.18 -3.79
C THR A 233 -5.89 -0.26 -5.25
N TYR A 234 -4.81 -0.92 -5.68
CA TYR A 234 -4.70 -1.40 -7.05
C TYR A 234 -5.70 -2.50 -7.38
N LEU A 235 -6.01 -3.37 -6.42
CA LEU A 235 -7.03 -4.40 -6.60
C LEU A 235 -8.44 -3.81 -6.76
N LEU A 236 -8.78 -2.81 -5.93
CA LEU A 236 -10.16 -2.30 -5.78
C LEU A 236 -10.49 -1.09 -6.66
N ASP A 237 -9.48 -0.34 -7.12
CA ASP A 237 -9.67 0.82 -8.00
C ASP A 237 -9.02 0.58 -9.38
N THR A 238 -9.85 0.30 -10.35
CA THR A 238 -9.43 -0.02 -11.72
C THR A 238 -8.93 1.19 -12.53
N ARG A 239 -9.01 2.40 -12.00
CA ARG A 239 -8.43 3.61 -12.63
C ARG A 239 -6.91 3.56 -12.67
N PHE A 240 -6.30 2.95 -11.67
CA PHE A 240 -4.84 2.75 -11.64
C PHE A 240 -4.40 1.77 -12.72
N LYS A 241 -3.44 2.16 -13.56
CA LYS A 241 -2.94 1.38 -14.71
C LYS A 241 -1.69 0.57 -14.36
N ALA A 242 -0.90 1.02 -13.38
CA ALA A 242 0.33 0.38 -12.95
C ALA A 242 0.49 0.52 -11.42
N ALA A 243 1.13 -0.47 -10.81
CA ALA A 243 1.45 -0.43 -9.38
C ALA A 243 2.87 -0.89 -9.09
N GLU A 244 3.48 -0.32 -8.04
CA GLU A 244 4.77 -0.73 -7.49
C GLU A 244 4.62 -1.06 -6.00
N ILE A 245 4.86 -2.32 -5.65
CA ILE A 245 4.80 -2.83 -4.28
C ILE A 245 6.23 -2.96 -3.76
N ILE A 246 6.58 -2.11 -2.79
CA ILE A 246 7.93 -1.97 -2.29
C ILE A 246 8.06 -2.70 -0.95
N CYS A 247 8.91 -3.73 -0.87
CA CYS A 247 9.20 -4.48 0.34
C CYS A 247 7.92 -4.91 1.11
N TYR A 248 6.95 -5.51 0.38
CA TYR A 248 5.72 -6.06 0.96
C TYR A 248 5.25 -7.31 0.20
N THR A 249 6.15 -8.11 -0.34
CA THR A 249 5.81 -9.37 -1.01
C THR A 249 6.44 -10.51 -0.22
N ASP A 250 5.60 -11.36 0.39
CA ASP A 250 6.02 -12.47 1.26
C ASP A 250 4.86 -13.48 1.40
N LEU A 251 4.97 -14.45 2.29
CA LEU A 251 3.94 -15.42 2.67
C LEU A 251 3.39 -15.08 4.07
N TRP A 252 2.07 -15.09 4.26
CA TRP A 252 1.49 -14.77 5.58
C TRP A 252 1.91 -15.73 6.68
N ALA A 253 2.17 -16.99 6.35
CA ALA A 253 2.74 -17.93 7.31
C ALA A 253 4.12 -17.51 7.81
N CYS A 254 4.90 -16.81 6.97
CA CYS A 254 6.24 -16.33 7.29
C CYS A 254 6.17 -14.98 8.02
N PHE A 255 6.03 -13.87 7.31
CA PHE A 255 6.13 -12.55 7.95
C PHE A 255 5.02 -12.29 8.98
N GLY A 256 3.81 -12.80 8.74
CA GLY A 256 2.65 -12.54 9.59
C GLY A 256 2.65 -13.40 10.85
N ILE A 257 2.79 -14.71 10.71
CA ILE A 257 2.62 -15.66 11.83
C ILE A 257 3.95 -15.99 12.49
N ARG A 258 4.96 -16.42 11.72
CA ARG A 258 6.26 -16.81 12.28
C ARG A 258 7.04 -15.60 12.82
N ASP A 259 7.16 -14.55 12.02
CA ASP A 259 8.01 -13.38 12.32
C ASP A 259 7.25 -12.28 13.08
N ILE A 260 5.93 -12.44 13.26
CA ILE A 260 5.04 -11.54 14.01
C ILE A 260 5.10 -10.09 13.47
N ASN A 261 5.38 -9.93 12.19
CA ASN A 261 5.46 -8.65 11.51
C ASN A 261 4.12 -8.31 10.82
N TYR A 262 3.01 -8.36 11.57
CA TYR A 262 1.66 -8.17 11.06
C TYR A 262 0.84 -7.31 12.04
N CYS A 263 0.18 -6.28 11.54
CA CYS A 263 -0.61 -5.39 12.37
C CYS A 263 -2.02 -5.14 11.80
N GLY A 264 -2.86 -4.49 12.56
CA GLY A 264 -4.27 -4.30 12.25
C GLY A 264 -4.57 -3.62 10.91
N ILE A 265 -3.66 -2.79 10.36
CA ILE A 265 -3.89 -2.16 9.06
C ILE A 265 -3.85 -3.16 7.90
N GLN A 266 -3.25 -4.32 8.10
CA GLN A 266 -3.06 -5.37 7.07
C GLN A 266 -4.15 -6.45 7.16
N VAL A 267 -4.96 -6.44 8.23
CA VAL A 267 -5.86 -7.54 8.54
C VAL A 267 -7.20 -7.42 7.81
N ALA A 268 -7.51 -8.43 7.00
CA ALA A 268 -8.86 -8.73 6.54
C ALA A 268 -9.29 -10.10 7.14
N PRO A 269 -10.30 -10.14 8.01
CA PRO A 269 -10.66 -11.36 8.73
C PRO A 269 -11.03 -12.51 7.79
N GLY A 270 -10.33 -13.64 7.94
CA GLY A 270 -10.57 -14.84 7.12
C GLY A 270 -9.95 -14.81 5.72
N LEU A 271 -9.21 -13.75 5.35
CA LEU A 271 -8.59 -13.64 4.03
C LEU A 271 -7.62 -14.79 3.75
N TYR A 272 -6.74 -15.14 4.72
CA TYR A 272 -5.78 -16.23 4.55
C TYR A 272 -6.45 -17.60 4.38
N LYS A 273 -7.70 -17.77 4.85
CA LYS A 273 -8.49 -18.96 4.55
C LYS A 273 -8.79 -19.12 3.05
N LEU A 274 -8.85 -18.02 2.32
CA LEU A 274 -9.19 -17.97 0.90
C LEU A 274 -7.95 -17.99 0.00
N VAL A 275 -7.02 -17.09 0.25
CA VAL A 275 -5.83 -16.84 -0.56
C VAL A 275 -4.64 -16.52 0.32
N ASP A 276 -3.41 -16.75 -0.15
CA ASP A 276 -2.20 -16.18 0.46
C ASP A 276 -1.84 -14.84 -0.19
N LEU A 277 -0.87 -14.10 0.36
CA LEU A 277 -0.47 -12.79 -0.13
C LEU A 277 -0.06 -12.80 -1.62
N PRO A 278 0.72 -13.77 -2.13
CA PRO A 278 1.02 -13.83 -3.56
C PRO A 278 -0.22 -14.04 -4.45
N ASP A 279 -1.22 -14.78 -3.98
CA ASP A 279 -2.49 -14.90 -4.72
C ASP A 279 -3.22 -13.55 -4.72
N LEU A 280 -3.28 -12.85 -3.57
CA LEU A 280 -3.89 -11.51 -3.47
C LEU A 280 -3.24 -10.52 -4.43
N GLN A 281 -1.89 -10.48 -4.47
CA GLN A 281 -1.13 -9.65 -5.40
C GLN A 281 -1.28 -10.13 -6.86
N GLY A 282 -1.41 -11.42 -7.09
CA GLY A 282 -1.65 -11.99 -8.41
C GLY A 282 -3.04 -11.73 -8.99
N LEU A 283 -4.06 -11.44 -8.13
CA LEU A 283 -5.42 -11.11 -8.58
C LEU A 283 -5.49 -9.86 -9.47
N VAL A 284 -4.45 -9.04 -9.53
CA VAL A 284 -4.42 -7.85 -10.39
C VAL A 284 -3.98 -8.16 -11.83
N ALA A 285 -3.46 -9.37 -12.11
CA ALA A 285 -3.06 -9.75 -13.48
C ALA A 285 -4.25 -9.60 -14.46
N PRO A 286 -4.03 -9.17 -15.69
CA PRO A 286 -2.77 -8.88 -16.39
C PRO A 286 -2.30 -7.40 -16.27
N ARG A 287 -2.74 -6.64 -15.25
CA ARG A 287 -2.32 -5.24 -15.10
C ARG A 287 -0.84 -5.16 -14.69
N PRO A 288 -0.08 -4.15 -15.16
CA PRO A 288 1.34 -4.00 -14.86
C PRO A 288 1.64 -3.91 -13.36
N LEU A 289 2.60 -4.72 -12.90
CA LEU A 289 3.02 -4.77 -11.50
C LEU A 289 4.54 -4.82 -11.39
N LEU A 290 5.13 -3.88 -10.64
CA LEU A 290 6.52 -3.91 -10.21
C LEU A 290 6.57 -4.34 -8.74
N ILE A 291 7.45 -5.29 -8.44
CA ILE A 291 7.71 -5.77 -7.07
C ILE A 291 9.16 -5.47 -6.73
N ASP A 292 9.36 -4.79 -5.61
CA ASP A 292 10.68 -4.47 -5.08
C ASP A 292 11.00 -5.35 -3.88
N ILE A 293 12.18 -5.99 -3.88
CA ILE A 293 12.66 -6.86 -2.81
C ILE A 293 14.08 -6.47 -2.42
N GLY A 294 14.26 -6.06 -1.16
CA GLY A 294 15.57 -5.86 -0.56
C GLY A 294 16.19 -7.20 -0.11
N VAL A 295 17.39 -7.49 -0.59
CA VAL A 295 18.06 -8.79 -0.30
C VAL A 295 18.37 -8.95 1.20
N TYR A 296 18.60 -7.84 1.91
CA TYR A 296 18.93 -7.82 3.34
C TYR A 296 17.74 -7.35 4.20
N ASP A 297 16.52 -7.32 3.64
CA ASP A 297 15.33 -6.93 4.38
C ASP A 297 15.08 -7.88 5.56
N THR A 298 15.02 -7.32 6.77
CA THR A 298 14.76 -8.07 8.00
C THR A 298 13.29 -8.12 8.38
N CYS A 299 12.44 -7.36 7.69
CA CYS A 299 10.98 -7.36 7.86
C CYS A 299 10.31 -8.39 6.94
N PHE A 300 10.86 -8.56 5.74
CA PHE A 300 10.36 -9.48 4.70
C PHE A 300 11.54 -10.27 4.16
N HIS A 301 11.73 -11.48 4.69
CA HIS A 301 12.93 -12.27 4.42
C HIS A 301 13.00 -12.73 2.97
N ILE A 302 14.19 -12.64 2.38
CA ILE A 302 14.46 -12.89 0.97
C ILE A 302 13.91 -14.24 0.48
N ASP A 303 14.02 -15.31 1.27
CA ASP A 303 13.59 -16.66 0.85
C ASP A 303 12.08 -16.74 0.65
N SER A 304 11.31 -16.22 1.60
CA SER A 304 9.83 -16.20 1.51
C SER A 304 9.34 -15.15 0.51
N SER A 305 10.02 -14.02 0.38
CA SER A 305 9.72 -12.99 -0.63
C SER A 305 9.90 -13.52 -2.04
N LEU A 306 11.00 -14.22 -2.33
CA LEU A 306 11.22 -14.85 -3.63
C LEU A 306 10.26 -16.00 -3.92
N ALA A 307 9.89 -16.79 -2.90
CA ALA A 307 8.87 -17.84 -3.05
C ALA A 307 7.49 -17.23 -3.41
N SER A 308 7.14 -16.11 -2.75
CA SER A 308 5.93 -15.33 -3.06
C SER A 308 5.97 -14.78 -4.48
N HIS A 309 7.06 -14.10 -4.87
CA HIS A 309 7.22 -13.57 -6.22
C HIS A 309 7.10 -14.67 -7.28
N LYS A 310 7.72 -15.81 -7.08
CA LYS A 310 7.61 -16.96 -7.99
C LYS A 310 6.16 -17.42 -8.20
N LYS A 311 5.34 -17.36 -7.16
CA LYS A 311 3.91 -17.67 -7.26
C LYS A 311 3.17 -16.62 -8.10
N ILE A 312 3.47 -15.34 -7.92
CA ILE A 312 2.90 -14.26 -8.72
C ILE A 312 3.33 -14.40 -10.19
N GLU A 313 4.59 -14.73 -10.45
CA GLU A 313 5.11 -14.99 -11.79
C GLU A 313 4.33 -16.11 -12.51
N GLN A 314 4.02 -17.22 -11.82
CA GLN A 314 3.18 -18.29 -12.35
C GLN A 314 1.78 -17.81 -12.75
N ILE A 315 1.18 -16.91 -11.94
CA ILE A 315 -0.13 -16.33 -12.23
C ILE A 315 -0.06 -15.44 -13.47
N TYR A 316 0.96 -14.57 -13.56
CA TYR A 316 1.15 -13.70 -14.72
C TYR A 316 1.47 -14.49 -16.02
N GLN A 317 2.26 -15.55 -15.92
CA GLN A 317 2.48 -16.48 -17.05
C GLN A 317 1.18 -17.14 -17.51
N ALA A 318 0.36 -17.61 -16.57
CA ALA A 318 -0.95 -18.20 -16.89
C ALA A 318 -1.98 -17.19 -17.41
N ALA A 319 -1.78 -15.90 -17.14
CA ALA A 319 -2.58 -14.79 -17.68
C ALA A 319 -2.07 -14.29 -19.05
N ASP A 320 -1.04 -14.92 -19.62
CA ASP A 320 -0.35 -14.46 -20.85
C ASP A 320 0.16 -13.00 -20.75
N ALA A 321 0.69 -12.64 -19.59
CA ALA A 321 1.10 -11.29 -19.21
C ALA A 321 2.45 -11.24 -18.47
N ALA A 322 3.34 -12.20 -18.73
CA ALA A 322 4.64 -12.27 -18.06
C ALA A 322 5.49 -11.01 -18.26
N ASP A 323 5.33 -10.31 -19.38
CA ASP A 323 6.01 -9.06 -19.72
C ASP A 323 5.50 -7.83 -18.93
N LYS A 324 4.43 -7.98 -18.15
CA LYS A 324 3.83 -6.94 -17.31
C LYS A 324 4.16 -7.08 -15.83
N LEU A 325 4.85 -8.15 -15.43
CA LEU A 325 5.42 -8.31 -14.10
C LEU A 325 6.91 -8.01 -14.15
N GLU A 326 7.35 -7.06 -13.35
CA GLU A 326 8.76 -6.74 -13.18
C GLU A 326 9.20 -6.96 -11.73
N LEU A 327 10.47 -7.36 -11.52
CA LEU A 327 11.10 -7.50 -10.22
C LEU A 327 12.30 -6.57 -10.15
N ASP A 328 12.35 -5.71 -9.12
CA ASP A 328 13.56 -5.03 -8.68
C ASP A 328 14.12 -5.75 -7.44
N LEU A 329 15.19 -6.51 -7.64
CA LEU A 329 15.91 -7.20 -6.58
C LEU A 329 17.22 -6.45 -6.31
N PHE A 330 17.36 -5.85 -5.13
CA PHE A 330 18.45 -4.92 -4.88
C PHE A 330 19.19 -5.21 -3.57
N PRO A 331 20.52 -4.94 -3.48
CA PRO A 331 21.36 -5.29 -2.34
C PRO A 331 21.24 -4.25 -1.20
N SER A 332 20.04 -4.09 -0.64
CA SER A 332 19.77 -3.21 0.50
C SER A 332 18.80 -3.87 1.47
N GLU A 333 18.54 -3.17 2.57
CA GLU A 333 17.58 -3.54 3.60
C GLU A 333 16.14 -3.12 3.21
N HIS A 334 15.27 -2.88 4.18
CA HIS A 334 13.88 -2.43 4.03
C HIS A 334 13.81 -0.99 3.50
N SER A 335 13.92 -0.81 2.18
CA SER A 335 14.06 0.51 1.55
C SER A 335 13.52 0.52 0.12
N TRP A 336 13.35 1.70 -0.45
CA TRP A 336 13.13 1.88 -1.88
C TRP A 336 14.45 2.17 -2.59
N ALA A 337 14.77 1.41 -3.63
CA ALA A 337 15.97 1.59 -4.45
C ALA A 337 15.72 2.44 -5.70
N GLY A 338 14.50 2.41 -6.24
CA GLY A 338 14.09 3.20 -7.39
C GLY A 338 14.75 2.83 -8.72
N ASN A 339 15.41 1.66 -8.80
CA ASN A 339 16.17 1.27 -9.99
C ASN A 339 15.28 1.14 -11.23
N LYS A 340 14.02 0.71 -11.06
CA LYS A 340 13.09 0.44 -12.16
C LYS A 340 11.88 1.37 -12.20
N SER A 341 11.51 1.99 -11.09
CA SER A 341 10.25 2.73 -10.88
C SER A 341 9.96 3.73 -12.01
N ARG A 342 10.94 4.59 -12.32
CA ARG A 342 10.78 5.61 -13.38
C ARG A 342 10.47 4.99 -14.74
N ASN A 343 11.24 3.98 -15.14
CA ASN A 343 11.07 3.35 -16.45
C ASN A 343 9.77 2.54 -16.51
N PHE A 344 9.43 1.86 -15.41
CA PHE A 344 8.20 1.09 -15.29
C PHE A 344 6.97 1.99 -15.43
N PHE A 345 6.84 3.02 -14.61
CA PHE A 345 5.70 3.94 -14.73
C PHE A 345 5.70 4.71 -16.05
N GLY A 346 6.86 5.12 -16.57
CA GLY A 346 6.97 5.78 -17.88
C GLY A 346 6.54 4.91 -19.07
N LYS A 347 6.63 3.57 -18.92
CA LYS A 347 6.18 2.59 -19.93
C LYS A 347 4.67 2.34 -19.85
N HIS A 348 4.07 2.44 -18.67
CA HIS A 348 2.73 1.94 -18.40
C HIS A 348 1.70 3.05 -18.10
N LEU A 349 2.13 4.29 -17.89
CA LEU A 349 1.32 5.48 -17.73
C LEU A 349 1.53 6.44 -18.91
#